data_7a7fa1bcbb5003564cc1e0a45078ac41
#
_entry.id   7a7fa1bcbb5003564cc1e0a45078ac41
#
_cell.length_a   1.000
_cell.length_b   1.000
_cell.length_c   1.000
_cell.angle_alpha   90.00
_cell.angle_beta   90.00
_cell.angle_gamma   90.00
#
_symmetry.space_group_name_H-M   'P 1'
#
loop_
_entity.id
_entity.type
_entity.pdbx_description
1 polymer ?
#
loop_
_entity_poly.entity_id
_entity_poly.type
_entity_poly.pdbx_seq_one_letter_code
_entity_poly.pdbx_strand_id
1 'polypeptide(L)'
;MNSATMTVAPGREAAGLERVSVWLLLALVASLQVSIAAASILLSLTLVCWAARLVRDKALPAAPPFFVPLTAYAGMTLVSAAFSVDPATSLVDSKQLLLFLLVPAVYDIARGRRAATVIDVIVSVGAVSAAFGIIQYGMLHYDSLGRRPEGAMSHYMTYSGLVMLVICAAVARLVFGARDRLWPALVMPALIVVLPLTFSRSAEVGTFVAVGLILLLKDLRLTALLPIIVALIFAIAPDSVTDRMMSMFNLKDPTVQDRVAMLQTGTAMIADHPLTGVGPNMVERMYAQYRSPNAVNATNPHLHNVPVQIGAERGLPALAVWLWLIVSLTLALFRRFRGGDPSTGSGSSRAASRDDRVLVTAALASVAAMLGAGLFEYNFGDSEFLMLFLVLVTLPFAAARTDDAPAAADA
;
A
#
# COMPACT_ATOMS: atom_id res chain seq x y z
N MET A 1 22.39 -46.15 17.71
CA MET A 1 22.55 -45.92 16.26
C MET A 1 21.92 -44.59 15.97
N ASN A 2 22.75 -43.54 15.90
CA ASN A 2 22.31 -42.18 15.57
C ASN A 2 22.21 -42.06 14.04
N SER A 3 21.00 -41.97 13.51
CA SER A 3 20.79 -41.57 12.13
C SER A 3 20.91 -40.03 12.04
N ALA A 4 22.10 -39.57 11.71
CA ALA A 4 22.30 -38.17 11.30
C ALA A 4 21.53 -37.95 10.00
N THR A 5 20.45 -37.19 10.03
CA THR A 5 19.78 -36.66 8.85
C THR A 5 20.75 -35.73 8.12
N MET A 6 21.34 -36.23 7.02
CA MET A 6 22.14 -35.40 6.11
C MET A 6 21.24 -34.38 5.47
N THR A 7 21.33 -33.10 5.91
CA THR A 7 20.78 -31.98 5.16
C THR A 7 21.60 -31.82 3.88
N VAL A 8 21.03 -32.22 2.76
CA VAL A 8 21.62 -32.01 1.43
C VAL A 8 21.64 -30.50 1.15
N ALA A 9 22.84 -29.94 1.02
CA ALA A 9 23.01 -28.54 0.62
C ALA A 9 22.30 -28.29 -0.72
N PRO A 10 21.56 -27.18 -0.87
CA PRO A 10 20.87 -26.89 -2.13
C PRO A 10 21.88 -26.83 -3.29
N GLY A 11 21.57 -27.51 -4.40
CA GLY A 11 22.41 -27.53 -5.59
C GLY A 11 22.70 -26.10 -6.10
N ARG A 12 23.82 -25.88 -6.80
CA ARG A 12 24.24 -24.55 -7.31
C ARG A 12 23.14 -23.84 -8.11
N GLU A 13 22.31 -24.56 -8.85
CA GLU A 13 21.18 -24.02 -9.60
C GLU A 13 20.03 -23.56 -8.69
N ALA A 14 19.79 -24.25 -7.59
CA ALA A 14 18.79 -23.86 -6.60
C ALA A 14 19.13 -22.53 -5.94
N ALA A 15 20.38 -22.35 -5.55
CA ALA A 15 20.91 -21.10 -5.01
C ALA A 15 20.91 -19.96 -6.07
N GLY A 16 21.06 -20.28 -7.35
CA GLY A 16 20.99 -19.34 -8.45
C GLY A 16 19.59 -18.73 -8.61
N LEU A 17 18.56 -19.58 -8.72
CA LEU A 17 17.19 -19.13 -8.93
C LEU A 17 16.63 -18.38 -7.72
N GLU A 18 17.05 -18.75 -6.52
CA GLU A 18 16.71 -18.00 -5.31
C GLU A 18 17.28 -16.58 -5.33
N ARG A 19 18.57 -16.43 -5.67
CA ARG A 19 19.19 -15.09 -5.82
C ARG A 19 18.47 -14.26 -6.88
N VAL A 20 18.16 -14.84 -8.03
CA VAL A 20 17.43 -14.15 -9.11
C VAL A 20 16.07 -13.66 -8.58
N SER A 21 15.31 -14.50 -7.84
CA SER A 21 14.03 -14.09 -7.25
C SER A 21 14.17 -12.89 -6.31
N VAL A 22 15.22 -12.87 -5.48
CA VAL A 22 15.48 -11.74 -4.57
C VAL A 22 15.81 -10.48 -5.35
N TRP A 23 16.70 -10.55 -6.35
CA TRP A 23 17.04 -9.38 -7.17
C TRP A 23 15.85 -8.86 -7.97
N LEU A 24 15.01 -9.75 -8.51
CA LEU A 24 13.78 -9.35 -9.22
C LEU A 24 12.81 -8.64 -8.26
N LEU A 25 12.64 -9.13 -7.04
CA LEU A 25 11.80 -8.47 -6.04
C LEU A 25 12.35 -7.09 -5.65
N LEU A 26 13.66 -6.95 -5.42
CA LEU A 26 14.28 -5.66 -5.11
C LEU A 26 14.16 -4.68 -6.29
N ALA A 27 14.37 -5.15 -7.51
CA ALA A 27 14.19 -4.35 -8.72
C ALA A 27 12.73 -3.94 -8.92
N LEU A 28 11.75 -4.84 -8.68
CA LEU A 28 10.34 -4.54 -8.71
C LEU A 28 10.00 -3.41 -7.73
N VAL A 29 10.38 -3.57 -6.47
CA VAL A 29 10.08 -2.57 -5.42
C VAL A 29 10.72 -1.22 -5.73
N ALA A 30 11.93 -1.21 -6.27
CA ALA A 30 12.59 0.02 -6.73
C ALA A 30 11.82 0.66 -7.91
N SER A 31 11.41 -0.14 -8.89
CA SER A 31 10.72 0.36 -10.08
C SER A 31 9.33 0.92 -9.82
N LEU A 32 8.65 0.48 -8.74
CA LEU A 32 7.33 1.00 -8.35
C LEU A 32 7.30 2.51 -8.14
N GLN A 33 8.44 3.14 -7.87
CA GLN A 33 8.54 4.57 -7.64
C GLN A 33 9.16 5.34 -8.81
N VAL A 34 9.46 4.64 -9.91
CA VAL A 34 10.19 5.20 -11.06
C VAL A 34 9.46 4.99 -12.38
N SER A 35 8.84 3.81 -12.59
CA SER A 35 8.23 3.50 -13.88
C SER A 35 7.16 2.41 -13.77
N ILE A 36 5.94 2.75 -14.13
CA ILE A 36 4.79 1.83 -14.19
C ILE A 36 5.08 0.64 -15.11
N ALA A 37 5.63 0.90 -16.29
CA ALA A 37 5.95 -0.15 -17.26
C ALA A 37 7.03 -1.11 -16.73
N ALA A 38 8.11 -0.58 -16.13
CA ALA A 38 9.16 -1.40 -15.53
C ALA A 38 8.61 -2.23 -14.36
N ALA A 39 7.76 -1.65 -13.51
CA ALA A 39 7.11 -2.35 -12.41
C ALA A 39 6.25 -3.54 -12.90
N SER A 40 5.45 -3.34 -13.95
CA SER A 40 4.60 -4.39 -14.52
C SER A 40 5.41 -5.55 -15.13
N ILE A 41 6.51 -5.24 -15.82
CA ILE A 41 7.44 -6.25 -16.38
C ILE A 41 8.12 -7.02 -15.24
N LEU A 42 8.67 -6.30 -14.26
CA LEU A 42 9.39 -6.91 -13.13
C LEU A 42 8.44 -7.72 -12.22
N LEU A 43 7.19 -7.30 -12.06
CA LEU A 43 6.16 -8.10 -11.40
C LEU A 43 5.97 -9.44 -12.11
N SER A 44 5.77 -9.41 -13.42
CA SER A 44 5.58 -10.63 -14.22
C SER A 44 6.78 -11.56 -14.10
N LEU A 45 8.01 -11.04 -14.23
CA LEU A 45 9.24 -11.81 -14.08
C LEU A 45 9.41 -12.37 -12.66
N THR A 46 9.06 -11.58 -11.63
CA THR A 46 9.11 -12.02 -10.22
C THR A 46 8.15 -13.17 -9.98
N LEU A 47 6.91 -13.07 -10.45
CA LEU A 47 5.89 -14.11 -10.30
C LEU A 47 6.24 -15.39 -11.08
N VAL A 48 6.75 -15.26 -12.31
CA VAL A 48 7.21 -16.41 -13.11
C VAL A 48 8.39 -17.13 -12.43
N CYS A 49 9.39 -16.38 -11.95
CA CYS A 49 10.54 -16.93 -11.26
C CYS A 49 10.13 -17.61 -9.95
N TRP A 50 9.23 -17.00 -9.19
CA TRP A 50 8.66 -17.60 -7.98
C TRP A 50 7.87 -18.89 -8.27
N ALA A 51 6.99 -18.88 -9.27
CA ALA A 51 6.25 -20.06 -9.68
C ALA A 51 7.19 -21.20 -10.15
N ALA A 52 8.23 -20.88 -10.93
CA ALA A 52 9.24 -21.85 -11.35
C ALA A 52 9.97 -22.48 -10.15
N ARG A 53 10.25 -21.70 -9.09
CA ARG A 53 10.80 -22.25 -7.83
C ARG A 53 9.83 -23.22 -7.16
N LEU A 54 8.55 -22.85 -7.02
CA LEU A 54 7.55 -23.73 -6.41
C LEU A 54 7.43 -25.07 -7.15
N VAL A 55 7.38 -25.02 -8.49
CA VAL A 55 7.32 -26.23 -9.33
C VAL A 55 8.56 -27.10 -9.16
N ARG A 56 9.75 -26.48 -9.21
CA ARG A 56 11.02 -27.19 -9.05
C ARG A 56 11.12 -27.87 -7.68
N ASP A 57 10.78 -27.12 -6.61
CA ASP A 57 10.92 -27.57 -5.23
C ASP A 57 9.73 -28.43 -4.77
N LYS A 58 8.74 -28.64 -5.66
CA LYS A 58 7.46 -29.32 -5.39
C LYS A 58 6.79 -28.78 -4.13
N ALA A 59 6.92 -27.46 -3.90
CA ALA A 59 6.40 -26.78 -2.74
C ALA A 59 5.03 -26.16 -3.05
N LEU A 60 4.14 -26.17 -2.06
CA LEU A 60 2.89 -25.41 -2.14
C LEU A 60 3.14 -23.92 -1.79
N PRO A 61 2.41 -22.99 -2.42
CA PRO A 61 2.50 -21.59 -2.07
C PRO A 61 2.04 -21.37 -0.62
N ALA A 62 2.89 -20.77 0.19
CA ALA A 62 2.55 -20.36 1.54
C ALA A 62 2.20 -18.86 1.54
N ALA A 63 1.26 -18.46 2.38
CA ALA A 63 0.81 -17.08 2.48
C ALA A 63 0.48 -16.71 3.94
N PRO A 64 0.54 -15.41 4.31
CA PRO A 64 0.13 -14.96 5.63
C PRO A 64 -1.39 -15.08 5.83
N PRO A 65 -1.89 -15.11 7.10
CA PRO A 65 -3.30 -15.35 7.39
C PRO A 65 -4.29 -14.38 6.71
N PHE A 66 -3.88 -13.14 6.50
CA PHE A 66 -4.73 -12.15 5.83
C PHE A 66 -4.91 -12.42 4.32
N PHE A 67 -4.21 -13.37 3.76
CA PHE A 67 -4.37 -13.76 2.35
C PHE A 67 -5.73 -14.43 2.11
N VAL A 68 -6.31 -15.11 3.12
CA VAL A 68 -7.65 -15.71 3.01
C VAL A 68 -8.73 -14.65 2.73
N PRO A 69 -8.92 -13.60 3.54
CA PRO A 69 -9.89 -12.56 3.19
C PRO A 69 -9.52 -11.78 1.93
N LEU A 70 -8.24 -11.69 1.55
CA LEU A 70 -7.82 -11.06 0.29
C LEU A 70 -8.30 -11.89 -0.92
N THR A 71 -8.15 -13.22 -0.88
CA THR A 71 -8.67 -14.10 -1.94
C THR A 71 -10.20 -14.16 -1.96
N ALA A 72 -10.85 -14.08 -0.79
CA ALA A 72 -12.30 -13.95 -0.72
C ALA A 72 -12.77 -12.65 -1.41
N TYR A 73 -12.08 -11.53 -1.19
CA TYR A 73 -12.36 -10.27 -1.88
C TYR A 73 -12.15 -10.40 -3.41
N ALA A 74 -11.11 -11.12 -3.84
CA ALA A 74 -10.92 -11.42 -5.25
C ALA A 74 -12.10 -12.21 -5.83
N GLY A 75 -12.57 -13.25 -5.12
CA GLY A 75 -13.75 -14.03 -5.51
C GLY A 75 -15.01 -13.17 -5.63
N MET A 76 -15.26 -12.29 -4.67
CA MET A 76 -16.40 -11.35 -4.72
C MET A 76 -16.29 -10.36 -5.88
N THR A 77 -15.07 -9.91 -6.21
CA THR A 77 -14.83 -9.05 -7.37
C THR A 77 -15.15 -9.78 -8.69
N LEU A 78 -14.78 -11.06 -8.82
CA LEU A 78 -15.12 -11.86 -10.01
C LEU A 78 -16.62 -12.14 -10.11
N VAL A 79 -17.30 -12.39 -8.99
CA VAL A 79 -18.77 -12.50 -8.96
C VAL A 79 -19.39 -11.19 -9.44
N SER A 80 -18.96 -10.05 -8.89
CA SER A 80 -19.44 -8.74 -9.34
C SER A 80 -19.20 -8.51 -10.84
N ALA A 81 -18.00 -8.86 -11.33
CA ALA A 81 -17.70 -8.73 -12.76
C ALA A 81 -18.61 -9.56 -13.65
N ALA A 82 -18.99 -10.78 -13.22
CA ALA A 82 -19.91 -11.64 -13.97
C ALA A 82 -21.34 -11.08 -14.04
N PHE A 83 -21.77 -10.34 -13.00
CA PHE A 83 -23.08 -9.68 -12.93
C PHE A 83 -23.03 -8.18 -13.24
N SER A 84 -21.93 -7.70 -13.80
CA SER A 84 -21.71 -6.29 -14.17
C SER A 84 -22.65 -5.84 -15.28
N VAL A 85 -22.86 -4.52 -15.39
CA VAL A 85 -23.52 -3.86 -16.53
C VAL A 85 -22.79 -4.17 -17.85
N ASP A 86 -21.46 -4.33 -17.81
CA ASP A 86 -20.65 -4.83 -18.92
C ASP A 86 -19.64 -5.87 -18.40
N PRO A 87 -20.01 -7.17 -18.39
CA PRO A 87 -19.15 -8.23 -17.85
C PRO A 87 -17.81 -8.34 -18.58
N ALA A 88 -17.75 -8.09 -19.89
CA ALA A 88 -16.51 -8.22 -20.64
C ALA A 88 -15.47 -7.17 -20.19
N THR A 89 -15.88 -5.92 -20.09
CA THR A 89 -15.01 -4.84 -19.58
C THR A 89 -14.61 -5.09 -18.12
N SER A 90 -15.53 -5.46 -17.26
CA SER A 90 -15.26 -5.73 -15.83
C SER A 90 -14.34 -6.93 -15.62
N LEU A 91 -14.43 -7.99 -16.43
CA LEU A 91 -13.52 -9.13 -16.36
C LEU A 91 -12.10 -8.73 -16.82
N VAL A 92 -11.96 -7.91 -17.85
CA VAL A 92 -10.65 -7.38 -18.28
C VAL A 92 -10.02 -6.53 -17.17
N ASP A 93 -10.80 -5.68 -16.50
CA ASP A 93 -10.31 -4.88 -15.37
C ASP A 93 -9.91 -5.76 -14.18
N SER A 94 -10.59 -6.88 -13.98
CA SER A 94 -10.28 -7.84 -12.92
C SER A 94 -8.89 -8.48 -13.03
N LYS A 95 -8.13 -8.24 -14.11
CA LYS A 95 -6.69 -8.58 -14.20
C LYS A 95 -5.87 -7.98 -13.04
N GLN A 96 -6.33 -6.87 -12.46
CA GLN A 96 -5.70 -6.26 -11.29
C GLN A 96 -5.63 -7.22 -10.08
N LEU A 97 -6.51 -8.22 -9.99
CA LEU A 97 -6.47 -9.26 -8.96
C LEU A 97 -5.18 -10.10 -8.99
N LEU A 98 -4.47 -10.15 -10.14
CA LEU A 98 -3.16 -10.79 -10.24
C LEU A 98 -2.12 -10.14 -9.33
N LEU A 99 -2.29 -8.87 -8.97
CA LEU A 99 -1.42 -8.18 -8.01
C LEU A 99 -1.45 -8.85 -6.63
N PHE A 100 -2.52 -9.55 -6.27
CA PHE A 100 -2.62 -10.26 -4.99
C PHE A 100 -1.66 -11.44 -4.89
N LEU A 101 -1.18 -11.98 -6.03
CA LEU A 101 -0.13 -13.00 -6.04
C LEU A 101 1.22 -12.46 -5.54
N LEU A 102 1.38 -11.14 -5.46
CA LEU A 102 2.55 -10.53 -4.86
C LEU A 102 2.67 -10.87 -3.37
N VAL A 103 1.55 -11.07 -2.68
CA VAL A 103 1.54 -11.43 -1.24
C VAL A 103 2.26 -12.76 -0.98
N PRO A 104 1.86 -13.91 -1.55
CA PRO A 104 2.58 -15.16 -1.33
C PRO A 104 4.00 -15.13 -1.92
N ALA A 105 4.24 -14.41 -3.03
CA ALA A 105 5.57 -14.26 -3.59
C ALA A 105 6.53 -13.50 -2.64
N VAL A 106 6.11 -12.35 -2.10
CA VAL A 106 6.89 -11.58 -1.11
C VAL A 106 7.07 -12.38 0.18
N TYR A 107 6.03 -13.07 0.64
CA TYR A 107 6.06 -13.91 1.83
C TYR A 107 7.09 -15.03 1.72
N ASP A 108 7.31 -15.56 0.51
CA ASP A 108 8.29 -16.59 0.24
C ASP A 108 9.70 -16.05 -0.07
N ILE A 109 9.83 -14.94 -0.78
CA ILE A 109 11.12 -14.40 -1.23
C ILE A 109 11.79 -13.54 -0.16
N ALA A 110 11.03 -12.71 0.57
CA ALA A 110 11.54 -11.72 1.52
C ALA A 110 11.73 -12.27 2.95
N ARG A 111 12.10 -13.56 3.11
CA ARG A 111 12.28 -14.20 4.42
C ARG A 111 13.38 -13.53 5.26
N GLY A 112 13.21 -13.57 6.57
CA GLY A 112 14.23 -13.18 7.53
C GLY A 112 14.77 -11.76 7.28
N ARG A 113 16.09 -11.64 7.18
CA ARG A 113 16.77 -10.35 6.98
C ARG A 113 16.49 -9.67 5.65
N ARG A 114 16.05 -10.41 4.63
CA ARG A 114 15.71 -9.84 3.31
C ARG A 114 14.57 -8.82 3.40
N ALA A 115 13.63 -9.01 4.34
CA ALA A 115 12.56 -8.04 4.57
C ALA A 115 13.09 -6.65 4.96
N ALA A 116 14.16 -6.59 5.77
CA ALA A 116 14.80 -5.33 6.10
C ALA A 116 15.49 -4.68 4.89
N THR A 117 16.11 -5.48 4.01
CA THR A 117 16.69 -4.98 2.76
C THR A 117 15.61 -4.39 1.83
N VAL A 118 14.44 -5.03 1.75
CA VAL A 118 13.32 -4.50 0.93
C VAL A 118 12.88 -3.13 1.43
N ILE A 119 12.72 -2.95 2.74
CA ILE A 119 12.32 -1.64 3.29
C ILE A 119 13.41 -0.56 3.07
N ASP A 120 14.70 -0.95 3.08
CA ASP A 120 15.80 -0.05 2.79
C ASP A 120 15.78 0.42 1.34
N VAL A 121 15.49 -0.47 0.40
CA VAL A 121 15.30 -0.12 -1.02
C VAL A 121 14.12 0.82 -1.19
N ILE A 122 12.97 0.54 -0.53
CA ILE A 122 11.79 1.42 -0.57
C ILE A 122 12.15 2.85 -0.15
N VAL A 123 12.81 2.99 0.99
CA VAL A 123 13.19 4.31 1.54
C VAL A 123 14.22 5.01 0.64
N SER A 124 15.21 4.26 0.14
CA SER A 124 16.30 4.84 -0.66
C SER A 124 15.83 5.33 -2.02
N VAL A 125 15.04 4.51 -2.73
CA VAL A 125 14.47 4.92 -4.03
C VAL A 125 13.44 6.03 -3.85
N GLY A 126 12.63 5.96 -2.77
CA GLY A 126 11.69 7.02 -2.42
C GLY A 126 12.38 8.36 -2.17
N ALA A 127 13.55 8.34 -1.55
CA ALA A 127 14.35 9.57 -1.36
C ALA A 127 14.80 10.18 -2.70
N VAL A 128 15.26 9.34 -3.64
CA VAL A 128 15.64 9.79 -4.99
C VAL A 128 14.42 10.34 -5.74
N SER A 129 13.31 9.64 -5.68
CA SER A 129 12.04 10.07 -6.27
C SER A 129 11.54 11.39 -5.66
N ALA A 130 11.67 11.56 -4.34
CA ALA A 130 11.33 12.81 -3.65
C ALA A 130 12.24 13.98 -4.09
N ALA A 131 13.53 13.75 -4.18
CA ALA A 131 14.48 14.77 -4.69
C ALA A 131 14.12 15.20 -6.11
N PHE A 132 13.76 14.26 -6.98
CA PHE A 132 13.30 14.57 -8.34
C PHE A 132 11.99 15.37 -8.33
N GLY A 133 11.02 15.03 -7.48
CA GLY A 133 9.79 15.82 -7.32
C GLY A 133 10.03 17.26 -6.85
N ILE A 134 11.02 17.48 -5.97
CA ILE A 134 11.44 18.83 -5.56
C ILE A 134 12.05 19.58 -6.75
N ILE A 135 12.88 18.92 -7.56
CA ILE A 135 13.43 19.52 -8.79
C ILE A 135 12.30 19.86 -9.78
N GLN A 136 11.30 18.98 -9.93
CA GLN A 136 10.12 19.29 -10.76
C GLN A 136 9.43 20.56 -10.30
N TYR A 137 9.20 20.73 -9.00
CA TYR A 137 8.57 21.92 -8.45
C TYR A 137 9.43 23.17 -8.66
N GLY A 138 10.68 23.13 -8.19
CA GLY A 138 11.54 24.34 -8.10
C GLY A 138 12.21 24.73 -9.42
N MET A 139 12.49 23.78 -10.31
CA MET A 139 13.26 24.03 -11.54
C MET A 139 12.47 23.82 -12.83
N LEU A 140 11.49 22.90 -12.82
CA LEU A 140 10.71 22.55 -14.00
C LEU A 140 9.31 23.18 -14.00
N HIS A 141 9.01 24.03 -13.01
CA HIS A 141 7.76 24.78 -12.86
C HIS A 141 6.52 23.88 -12.80
N TYR A 142 6.59 22.81 -12.00
CA TYR A 142 5.45 21.97 -11.60
C TYR A 142 4.83 22.53 -10.31
N ASP A 143 4.44 23.81 -10.31
CA ASP A 143 4.11 24.61 -9.13
C ASP A 143 2.65 25.10 -9.10
N SER A 144 1.79 24.48 -9.91
CA SER A 144 0.38 24.84 -10.04
C SER A 144 -0.55 23.63 -9.97
N LEU A 145 -1.85 23.86 -9.75
CA LEU A 145 -2.85 22.79 -9.75
C LEU A 145 -2.97 22.08 -11.11
N GLY A 146 -2.61 22.72 -12.20
CA GLY A 146 -2.60 22.13 -13.54
C GLY A 146 -1.33 21.34 -13.87
N ARG A 147 -0.23 21.59 -13.15
CA ARG A 147 1.06 20.93 -13.36
C ARG A 147 1.76 20.73 -12.02
N ARG A 148 1.61 19.56 -11.46
CA ARG A 148 2.07 19.18 -10.11
C ARG A 148 3.26 18.23 -10.18
N PRO A 149 4.13 18.19 -9.16
CA PRO A 149 5.13 17.14 -9.07
C PRO A 149 4.49 15.75 -9.12
N GLU A 150 4.93 14.95 -10.05
CA GLU A 150 4.45 13.58 -10.30
C GLU A 150 5.59 12.56 -10.26
N GLY A 151 6.80 13.01 -9.92
CA GLY A 151 7.98 12.16 -9.99
C GLY A 151 8.20 11.67 -11.42
N ALA A 152 8.48 10.38 -11.56
CA ALA A 152 8.57 9.70 -12.85
C ALA A 152 7.30 8.88 -13.17
N MET A 153 6.16 9.12 -12.45
CA MET A 153 4.96 8.27 -12.47
C MET A 153 3.87 8.75 -13.42
N SER A 154 4.01 9.86 -14.09
CA SER A 154 3.02 10.45 -15.03
C SER A 154 1.67 10.81 -14.38
N HIS A 155 1.51 10.64 -13.05
CA HIS A 155 0.30 11.02 -12.32
C HIS A 155 0.61 11.37 -10.86
N TYR A 156 0.28 12.60 -10.48
CA TYR A 156 0.63 13.15 -9.16
C TYR A 156 -0.07 12.43 -7.98
N MET A 157 -1.28 11.86 -8.17
CA MET A 157 -1.99 11.13 -7.10
C MET A 157 -1.29 9.81 -6.78
N THR A 158 -0.92 9.03 -7.81
CA THR A 158 -0.11 7.82 -7.65
C THR A 158 1.21 8.15 -6.96
N TYR A 159 1.91 9.18 -7.45
CA TYR A 159 3.17 9.63 -6.88
C TYR A 159 3.04 10.01 -5.39
N SER A 160 2.07 10.85 -5.04
CA SER A 160 1.85 11.28 -3.65
C SER A 160 1.47 10.11 -2.74
N GLY A 161 0.69 9.15 -3.24
CA GLY A 161 0.35 7.92 -2.52
C GLY A 161 1.57 7.05 -2.24
N LEU A 162 2.49 6.90 -3.22
CA LEU A 162 3.74 6.18 -3.02
C LEU A 162 4.66 6.90 -2.02
N VAL A 163 4.83 8.22 -2.13
CA VAL A 163 5.60 9.02 -1.16
C VAL A 163 5.04 8.88 0.25
N MET A 164 3.71 8.88 0.41
CA MET A 164 3.05 8.65 1.70
C MET A 164 3.45 7.30 2.31
N LEU A 165 3.45 6.21 1.53
CA LEU A 165 3.88 4.89 2.00
C LEU A 165 5.38 4.83 2.33
N VAL A 166 6.23 5.53 1.55
CA VAL A 166 7.66 5.67 1.86
C VAL A 166 7.87 6.41 3.17
N ILE A 167 7.12 7.48 3.44
CA ILE A 167 7.17 8.20 4.73
C ILE A 167 6.80 7.26 5.88
N CYS A 168 5.78 6.42 5.72
CA CYS A 168 5.43 5.41 6.73
C CYS A 168 6.62 4.51 7.07
N ALA A 169 7.32 4.00 6.05
CA ALA A 169 8.50 3.14 6.22
C ALA A 169 9.68 3.89 6.85
N ALA A 170 9.97 5.11 6.38
CA ALA A 170 11.09 5.92 6.86
C ALA A 170 10.88 6.37 8.33
N VAL A 171 9.68 6.83 8.69
CA VAL A 171 9.35 7.25 10.07
C VAL A 171 9.35 6.04 11.02
N ALA A 172 8.80 4.89 10.60
CA ALA A 172 8.86 3.68 11.41
C ALA A 172 10.32 3.28 11.70
N ARG A 173 11.21 3.36 10.69
CA ARG A 173 12.63 3.07 10.84
C ARG A 173 13.33 4.09 11.74
N LEU A 174 13.01 5.37 11.62
CA LEU A 174 13.57 6.43 12.47
C LEU A 174 13.18 6.26 13.95
N VAL A 175 11.91 5.93 14.22
CA VAL A 175 11.34 5.87 15.57
C VAL A 175 11.66 4.55 16.27
N PHE A 176 11.60 3.41 15.58
CA PHE A 176 11.75 2.07 16.16
C PHE A 176 13.07 1.39 15.82
N GLY A 177 13.81 1.83 14.77
CA GLY A 177 15.08 1.25 14.39
C GLY A 177 16.12 1.30 15.50
N ALA A 178 16.94 0.22 15.61
CA ALA A 178 18.03 0.11 16.58
C ALA A 178 19.34 0.66 16.02
N ARG A 179 19.58 0.45 14.74
CA ARG A 179 20.80 0.80 14.02
C ARG A 179 20.42 1.61 12.79
N ASP A 180 21.37 2.35 12.23
CA ASP A 180 21.22 3.06 10.94
C ASP A 180 20.04 4.03 10.87
N ARG A 181 19.81 4.81 11.94
CA ARG A 181 18.82 5.90 11.93
C ARG A 181 19.28 7.09 11.10
N LEU A 182 20.59 7.16 10.79
CA LEU A 182 21.16 8.29 10.06
C LEU A 182 20.55 8.41 8.65
N TRP A 183 20.46 7.27 7.94
CA TRP A 183 19.93 7.28 6.58
C TRP A 183 18.46 7.74 6.51
N PRO A 184 17.50 7.16 7.26
CA PRO A 184 16.14 7.70 7.30
C PRO A 184 16.07 9.16 7.74
N ALA A 185 16.93 9.60 8.69
CA ALA A 185 16.97 11.00 9.12
C ALA A 185 17.45 11.94 8.01
N LEU A 186 18.45 11.52 7.22
CA LEU A 186 18.97 12.31 6.10
C LEU A 186 17.97 12.47 4.95
N VAL A 187 17.16 11.44 4.68
CA VAL A 187 16.20 11.49 3.57
C VAL A 187 14.85 12.10 3.96
N MET A 188 14.55 12.16 5.26
CA MET A 188 13.27 12.67 5.77
C MET A 188 12.94 14.09 5.33
N PRO A 189 13.86 15.07 5.30
CA PRO A 189 13.55 16.41 4.83
C PRO A 189 13.02 16.43 3.39
N ALA A 190 13.60 15.66 2.47
CA ALA A 190 13.12 15.59 1.09
C ALA A 190 11.71 15.00 1.01
N LEU A 191 11.43 13.93 1.78
CA LEU A 191 10.11 13.29 1.83
C LEU A 191 9.04 14.21 2.42
N ILE A 192 9.35 14.95 3.49
CA ILE A 192 8.42 15.89 4.13
C ILE A 192 8.14 17.08 3.22
N VAL A 193 9.15 17.58 2.50
CA VAL A 193 9.01 18.73 1.60
C VAL A 193 8.22 18.35 0.35
N VAL A 194 8.51 17.22 -0.28
CA VAL A 194 7.89 16.89 -1.56
C VAL A 194 6.39 16.60 -1.44
N LEU A 195 5.93 16.03 -0.32
CA LEU A 195 4.53 15.63 -0.17
C LEU A 195 3.56 16.81 -0.33
N PRO A 196 3.65 17.92 0.42
CA PRO A 196 2.78 19.07 0.22
C PRO A 196 2.96 19.75 -1.15
N LEU A 197 4.16 19.68 -1.75
CA LEU A 197 4.39 20.21 -3.10
C LEU A 197 3.59 19.46 -4.17
N THR A 198 3.11 18.24 -3.90
CA THR A 198 2.20 17.51 -4.81
C THR A 198 0.79 18.09 -4.83
N PHE A 199 0.43 18.98 -3.92
CA PHE A 199 -0.93 19.51 -3.71
C PHE A 199 -1.98 18.40 -3.49
N SER A 200 -1.58 17.23 -2.99
CA SER A 200 -2.45 16.06 -2.75
C SER A 200 -2.92 15.99 -1.30
N ARG A 201 -4.04 16.65 -1.01
CA ARG A 201 -4.63 16.70 0.34
C ARG A 201 -4.93 15.32 0.93
N SER A 202 -5.32 14.35 0.10
CA SER A 202 -5.59 12.97 0.55
C SER A 202 -4.33 12.29 1.10
N ALA A 203 -3.19 12.43 0.40
CA ALA A 203 -1.92 11.88 0.84
C ALA A 203 -1.39 12.59 2.09
N GLU A 204 -1.61 13.90 2.22
CA GLU A 204 -1.28 14.67 3.43
C GLU A 204 -2.04 14.16 4.65
N VAL A 205 -3.38 13.97 4.53
CA VAL A 205 -4.23 13.41 5.59
C VAL A 205 -3.80 12.00 5.94
N GLY A 206 -3.57 11.13 4.95
CA GLY A 206 -3.11 9.77 5.17
C GLY A 206 -1.76 9.72 5.89
N THR A 207 -0.82 10.58 5.50
CA THR A 207 0.49 10.70 6.17
C THR A 207 0.35 11.19 7.62
N PHE A 208 -0.50 12.19 7.86
CA PHE A 208 -0.75 12.70 9.21
C PHE A 208 -1.29 11.62 10.13
N VAL A 209 -2.28 10.85 9.67
CA VAL A 209 -2.87 9.73 10.42
C VAL A 209 -1.83 8.64 10.69
N ALA A 210 -1.02 8.30 9.68
CA ALA A 210 0.03 7.27 9.81
C ALA A 210 1.14 7.68 10.78
N VAL A 211 1.67 8.89 10.65
CA VAL A 211 2.70 9.43 11.55
C VAL A 211 2.14 9.54 12.97
N GLY A 212 0.91 10.02 13.11
CA GLY A 212 0.20 10.06 14.39
C GLY A 212 0.13 8.69 15.05
N LEU A 213 -0.22 7.65 14.29
CA LEU A 213 -0.24 6.27 14.79
C LEU A 213 1.17 5.80 15.21
N ILE A 214 2.21 6.07 14.41
CA ILE A 214 3.59 5.68 14.74
C ILE A 214 4.03 6.32 16.08
N LEU A 215 3.77 7.61 16.25
CA LEU A 215 4.10 8.35 17.47
C LEU A 215 3.31 7.82 18.67
N LEU A 216 2.02 7.57 18.49
CA LEU A 216 1.14 6.97 19.51
C LEU A 216 1.62 5.59 19.94
N LEU A 217 2.01 4.73 19.00
CA LEU A 217 2.55 3.39 19.29
C LEU A 217 3.88 3.44 20.02
N LYS A 218 4.65 4.52 19.89
CA LYS A 218 5.92 4.72 20.58
C LYS A 218 5.74 5.28 21.98
N ASP A 219 5.06 6.41 22.09
CA ASP A 219 4.72 7.09 23.35
C ASP A 219 3.65 8.15 23.03
N LEU A 220 2.52 8.14 23.75
CA LEU A 220 1.43 9.11 23.58
C LEU A 220 1.93 10.58 23.62
N ARG A 221 2.95 10.87 24.42
CA ARG A 221 3.53 12.22 24.56
C ARG A 221 4.11 12.75 23.25
N LEU A 222 4.60 11.86 22.39
CA LEU A 222 5.16 12.23 21.09
C LEU A 222 4.11 12.75 20.10
N THR A 223 2.83 12.46 20.32
CA THR A 223 1.76 13.02 19.50
C THR A 223 1.68 14.56 19.61
N ALA A 224 2.20 15.14 20.69
CA ALA A 224 2.33 16.58 20.82
C ALA A 224 3.28 17.22 19.77
N LEU A 225 4.11 16.43 19.10
CA LEU A 225 4.94 16.90 17.97
C LEU A 225 4.11 17.17 16.71
N LEU A 226 2.93 16.56 16.56
CA LEU A 226 2.11 16.70 15.35
C LEU A 226 1.71 18.16 15.07
N PRO A 227 1.13 18.91 16.00
CA PRO A 227 0.80 20.32 15.77
C PRO A 227 2.06 21.17 15.51
N ILE A 228 3.20 20.84 16.10
CA ILE A 228 4.47 21.53 15.86
C ILE A 228 4.94 21.27 14.42
N ILE A 229 4.88 20.04 13.94
CA ILE A 229 5.24 19.67 12.55
C ILE A 229 4.32 20.40 11.57
N VAL A 230 3.00 20.39 11.83
CA VAL A 230 2.03 21.10 10.99
C VAL A 230 2.33 22.60 10.97
N ALA A 231 2.53 23.23 12.14
CA ALA A 231 2.86 24.66 12.23
C ALA A 231 4.16 25.00 11.48
N LEU A 232 5.18 24.12 11.55
CA LEU A 232 6.44 24.30 10.83
C LEU A 232 6.22 24.22 9.31
N ILE A 233 5.41 23.25 8.83
CA ILE A 233 5.07 23.14 7.40
C ILE A 233 4.40 24.43 6.94
N PHE A 234 3.40 24.93 7.68
CA PHE A 234 2.72 26.20 7.34
C PHE A 234 3.65 27.42 7.38
N ALA A 235 4.67 27.41 8.22
CA ALA A 235 5.61 28.53 8.34
C ALA A 235 6.63 28.62 7.18
N ILE A 236 6.93 27.48 6.53
CA ILE A 236 7.98 27.41 5.49
C ILE A 236 7.45 27.10 4.08
N ALA A 237 6.21 26.57 3.98
CA ALA A 237 5.62 26.22 2.69
C ALA A 237 5.24 27.48 1.90
N PRO A 238 5.32 27.43 0.55
CA PRO A 238 4.81 28.50 -0.31
C PRO A 238 3.31 28.75 -0.11
N ASP A 239 2.86 30.00 -0.34
CA ASP A 239 1.45 30.40 -0.18
C ASP A 239 0.51 29.51 -1.00
N SER A 240 0.88 29.13 -2.22
CA SER A 240 0.08 28.23 -3.07
C SER A 240 -0.17 26.86 -2.42
N VAL A 241 0.78 26.35 -1.63
CA VAL A 241 0.66 25.09 -0.88
C VAL A 241 -0.23 25.27 0.35
N THR A 242 0.01 26.32 1.13
CA THR A 242 -0.78 26.61 2.34
C THR A 242 -2.23 26.93 2.00
N ASP A 243 -2.49 27.72 0.96
CA ASP A 243 -3.84 27.99 0.46
C ASP A 243 -4.54 26.69 0.02
N ARG A 244 -3.81 25.80 -0.64
CA ARG A 244 -4.34 24.49 -1.04
C ARG A 244 -4.68 23.61 0.17
N MET A 245 -3.83 23.58 1.19
CA MET A 245 -4.11 22.86 2.43
C MET A 245 -5.32 23.46 3.16
N MET A 246 -5.41 24.79 3.28
CA MET A 246 -6.54 25.45 3.93
C MET A 246 -7.86 25.27 3.15
N SER A 247 -7.81 25.12 1.84
CA SER A 247 -9.01 24.92 1.02
C SER A 247 -9.78 23.62 1.35
N MET A 248 -9.16 22.66 2.06
CA MET A 248 -9.86 21.43 2.52
C MET A 248 -11.00 21.74 3.52
N PHE A 249 -10.91 22.86 4.25
CA PHE A 249 -11.92 23.29 5.20
C PHE A 249 -12.98 24.21 4.56
N ASN A 250 -12.81 24.57 3.29
CA ASN A 250 -13.75 25.41 2.57
C ASN A 250 -14.80 24.57 1.84
N LEU A 251 -16.00 24.48 2.39
CA LEU A 251 -17.11 23.74 1.79
C LEU A 251 -17.59 24.31 0.44
N LYS A 252 -17.15 25.52 0.06
CA LYS A 252 -17.42 26.16 -1.23
C LYS A 252 -16.34 25.84 -2.28
N ASP A 253 -15.22 25.19 -1.87
CA ASP A 253 -14.21 24.73 -2.83
C ASP A 253 -14.82 23.73 -3.82
N PRO A 254 -14.70 23.94 -5.14
CA PRO A 254 -15.31 23.07 -6.14
C PRO A 254 -14.89 21.59 -6.01
N THR A 255 -13.65 21.33 -5.58
CA THR A 255 -13.16 19.96 -5.38
C THR A 255 -13.85 19.30 -4.17
N VAL A 256 -14.16 20.07 -3.11
CA VAL A 256 -14.88 19.56 -1.93
C VAL A 256 -16.34 19.28 -2.30
N GLN A 257 -16.99 20.21 -3.02
CA GLN A 257 -18.36 20.02 -3.51
C GLN A 257 -18.49 18.80 -4.41
N ASP A 258 -17.56 18.61 -5.35
CA ASP A 258 -17.58 17.48 -6.26
C ASP A 258 -17.39 16.15 -5.51
N ARG A 259 -16.53 16.09 -4.48
CA ARG A 259 -16.40 14.90 -3.62
C ARG A 259 -17.65 14.56 -2.85
N VAL A 260 -18.36 15.55 -2.32
CA VAL A 260 -19.67 15.32 -1.68
C VAL A 260 -20.68 14.77 -2.71
N ALA A 261 -20.69 15.35 -3.92
CA ALA A 261 -21.55 14.85 -5.01
C ALA A 261 -21.21 13.42 -5.42
N MET A 262 -19.92 13.06 -5.48
CA MET A 262 -19.47 11.68 -5.75
C MET A 262 -19.93 10.70 -4.66
N LEU A 263 -19.91 11.08 -3.37
CA LEU A 263 -20.47 10.26 -2.30
C LEU A 263 -21.96 10.01 -2.48
N GLN A 264 -22.73 11.05 -2.86
CA GLN A 264 -24.17 10.92 -3.18
C GLN A 264 -24.39 10.02 -4.39
N THR A 265 -23.60 10.19 -5.45
CA THR A 265 -23.64 9.35 -6.65
C THR A 265 -23.35 7.88 -6.32
N GLY A 266 -22.30 7.61 -5.54
CA GLY A 266 -21.94 6.26 -5.15
C GLY A 266 -22.97 5.60 -4.24
N THR A 267 -23.56 6.35 -3.29
CA THR A 267 -24.63 5.82 -2.43
C THR A 267 -25.89 5.48 -3.23
N ALA A 268 -26.23 6.25 -4.26
CA ALA A 268 -27.34 5.92 -5.16
C ALA A 268 -27.05 4.63 -5.98
N MET A 269 -25.83 4.47 -6.50
CA MET A 269 -25.41 3.21 -7.16
C MET A 269 -25.52 2.01 -6.21
N ILE A 270 -25.09 2.16 -4.94
CA ILE A 270 -25.19 1.10 -3.92
C ILE A 270 -26.64 0.75 -3.63
N ALA A 271 -27.53 1.75 -3.55
CA ALA A 271 -28.94 1.53 -3.25
C ALA A 271 -29.66 0.71 -4.36
N ASP A 272 -29.30 0.98 -5.63
CA ASP A 272 -29.89 0.26 -6.76
C ASP A 272 -29.23 -1.11 -7.01
N HIS A 273 -27.93 -1.26 -6.70
CA HIS A 273 -27.16 -2.48 -6.93
C HIS A 273 -26.47 -3.00 -5.63
N PRO A 274 -27.22 -3.31 -4.55
CA PRO A 274 -26.60 -3.57 -3.24
C PRO A 274 -25.80 -4.87 -3.16
N LEU A 275 -26.10 -5.88 -3.98
CA LEU A 275 -25.49 -7.21 -3.86
C LEU A 275 -24.20 -7.35 -4.70
N THR A 276 -24.21 -6.91 -5.96
CA THR A 276 -23.08 -7.11 -6.88
C THR A 276 -22.44 -5.80 -7.33
N GLY A 277 -23.06 -4.66 -7.01
CA GLY A 277 -22.65 -3.37 -7.54
C GLY A 277 -22.92 -3.26 -9.04
N VAL A 278 -22.45 -2.17 -9.64
CA VAL A 278 -22.56 -1.94 -11.11
C VAL A 278 -21.50 -2.71 -11.91
N GLY A 279 -20.50 -3.26 -11.25
CA GLY A 279 -19.36 -3.96 -11.83
C GLY A 279 -18.05 -3.18 -11.69
N PRO A 280 -16.89 -3.89 -11.61
CA PRO A 280 -15.57 -3.26 -11.62
C PRO A 280 -15.36 -2.35 -12.82
N ASN A 281 -14.80 -1.15 -12.60
CA ASN A 281 -14.54 -0.13 -13.62
C ASN A 281 -15.79 0.39 -14.35
N MET A 282 -16.97 0.30 -13.71
CA MET A 282 -18.23 0.76 -14.31
C MET A 282 -18.69 2.12 -13.79
N VAL A 283 -18.04 2.69 -12.79
CA VAL A 283 -18.43 3.99 -12.21
C VAL A 283 -18.48 5.08 -13.29
N GLU A 284 -17.42 5.23 -14.09
CA GLU A 284 -17.38 6.27 -15.14
C GLU A 284 -18.54 6.13 -16.13
N ARG A 285 -18.79 4.90 -16.58
CA ARG A 285 -19.86 4.60 -17.55
C ARG A 285 -21.25 4.88 -17.00
N MET A 286 -21.46 4.58 -15.72
CA MET A 286 -22.73 4.77 -15.02
C MET A 286 -22.89 6.17 -14.44
N TYR A 287 -21.80 6.98 -14.40
CA TYR A 287 -21.78 8.25 -13.71
C TYR A 287 -22.88 9.20 -14.14
N ALA A 288 -23.10 9.34 -15.45
CA ALA A 288 -24.12 10.25 -15.98
C ALA A 288 -25.57 9.90 -15.53
N GLN A 289 -25.86 8.60 -15.32
CA GLN A 289 -27.16 8.13 -14.85
C GLN A 289 -27.40 8.46 -13.37
N TYR A 290 -26.37 8.36 -12.53
CA TYR A 290 -26.45 8.52 -11.08
C TYR A 290 -25.92 9.85 -10.58
N ARG A 291 -25.42 10.71 -11.48
CA ARG A 291 -24.78 11.96 -11.16
C ARG A 291 -25.67 12.83 -10.26
N SER A 292 -25.12 13.22 -9.10
CA SER A 292 -25.79 14.19 -8.22
C SER A 292 -26.01 15.51 -8.96
N PRO A 293 -27.14 16.19 -8.78
CA PRO A 293 -27.37 17.54 -9.33
C PRO A 293 -26.33 18.59 -8.91
N ASN A 294 -25.66 18.34 -7.78
CA ASN A 294 -24.64 19.24 -7.25
C ASN A 294 -23.22 18.92 -7.73
N ALA A 295 -23.06 17.93 -8.63
CA ALA A 295 -21.75 17.56 -9.13
C ALA A 295 -21.18 18.66 -10.05
N VAL A 296 -19.95 19.04 -9.77
CA VAL A 296 -19.22 20.05 -10.56
C VAL A 296 -18.79 19.45 -11.91
N ASN A 297 -18.22 18.24 -11.87
CA ASN A 297 -17.78 17.56 -13.07
C ASN A 297 -18.91 16.78 -13.76
N ALA A 298 -18.89 16.75 -15.09
CA ALA A 298 -19.85 15.98 -15.89
C ALA A 298 -19.58 14.47 -15.82
N THR A 299 -18.33 14.08 -15.70
CA THR A 299 -17.85 12.69 -15.62
C THR A 299 -16.79 12.58 -14.55
N ASN A 300 -16.72 11.42 -13.90
CA ASN A 300 -15.63 11.06 -12.98
C ASN A 300 -15.30 9.58 -13.16
N PRO A 301 -14.03 9.21 -13.31
CA PRO A 301 -13.63 7.81 -13.49
C PRO A 301 -13.83 6.97 -12.23
N HIS A 302 -13.82 7.60 -11.06
CA HIS A 302 -14.01 6.95 -9.75
C HIS A 302 -14.54 7.94 -8.70
N LEU A 303 -15.02 7.39 -7.57
CA LEU A 303 -15.74 8.16 -6.55
C LEU A 303 -14.83 8.82 -5.49
N HIS A 304 -13.51 8.73 -5.64
CA HIS A 304 -12.51 9.27 -4.69
C HIS A 304 -12.80 8.91 -3.20
N ASN A 305 -13.31 7.70 -2.98
CA ASN A 305 -13.56 7.15 -1.64
C ASN A 305 -13.55 5.63 -1.73
N VAL A 306 -12.60 4.96 -1.09
CA VAL A 306 -12.40 3.50 -1.20
C VAL A 306 -13.64 2.70 -0.78
N PRO A 307 -14.23 2.89 0.42
CA PRO A 307 -15.43 2.16 0.81
C PRO A 307 -16.61 2.34 -0.14
N VAL A 308 -16.88 3.58 -0.55
CA VAL A 308 -18.01 3.88 -1.44
C VAL A 308 -17.76 3.34 -2.85
N GLN A 309 -16.54 3.42 -3.36
CA GLN A 309 -16.16 2.83 -4.64
C GLN A 309 -16.37 1.31 -4.64
N ILE A 310 -15.87 0.62 -3.60
CA ILE A 310 -16.04 -0.84 -3.48
C ILE A 310 -17.52 -1.20 -3.40
N GLY A 311 -18.30 -0.49 -2.58
CA GLY A 311 -19.74 -0.73 -2.45
C GLY A 311 -20.49 -0.48 -3.76
N ALA A 312 -20.18 0.60 -4.48
CA ALA A 312 -20.83 0.95 -5.74
C ALA A 312 -20.48 -0.05 -6.86
N GLU A 313 -19.20 -0.41 -7.00
CA GLU A 313 -18.78 -1.33 -8.06
C GLU A 313 -19.02 -2.80 -7.74
N ARG A 314 -18.79 -3.22 -6.49
CA ARG A 314 -18.73 -4.65 -6.11
C ARG A 314 -19.81 -5.08 -5.14
N GLY A 315 -20.66 -4.15 -4.70
CA GLY A 315 -21.75 -4.38 -3.77
C GLY A 315 -21.33 -4.46 -2.29
N LEU A 316 -22.33 -4.46 -1.40
CA LEU A 316 -22.13 -4.50 0.04
C LEU A 316 -21.45 -5.79 0.54
N PRO A 317 -21.70 -6.99 -0.04
CA PRO A 317 -20.98 -8.19 0.37
C PRO A 317 -19.48 -8.09 0.12
N ALA A 318 -19.04 -7.54 -1.02
CA ALA A 318 -17.62 -7.32 -1.30
C ALA A 318 -17.02 -6.26 -0.36
N LEU A 319 -17.76 -5.21 -0.03
CA LEU A 319 -17.34 -4.22 0.96
C LEU A 319 -17.19 -4.87 2.36
N ALA A 320 -18.09 -5.75 2.76
CA ALA A 320 -17.98 -6.47 4.04
C ALA A 320 -16.73 -7.38 4.07
N VAL A 321 -16.43 -8.07 2.98
CA VAL A 321 -15.22 -8.89 2.85
C VAL A 321 -13.96 -8.02 2.86
N TRP A 322 -13.97 -6.86 2.21
CA TRP A 322 -12.86 -5.92 2.27
C TRP A 322 -12.65 -5.39 3.71
N LEU A 323 -13.72 -5.06 4.44
CA LEU A 323 -13.62 -4.69 5.86
C LEU A 323 -13.05 -5.83 6.71
N TRP A 324 -13.47 -7.07 6.45
CA TRP A 324 -12.86 -8.24 7.09
C TRP A 324 -11.36 -8.36 6.80
N LEU A 325 -10.93 -8.12 5.56
CA LEU A 325 -9.51 -8.06 5.21
C LEU A 325 -8.77 -7.02 6.06
N ILE A 326 -9.27 -5.79 6.10
CA ILE A 326 -8.62 -4.70 6.84
C ILE A 326 -8.55 -5.00 8.35
N VAL A 327 -9.64 -5.46 8.92
CA VAL A 327 -9.70 -5.79 10.36
C VAL A 327 -8.76 -6.95 10.68
N SER A 328 -8.79 -8.04 9.91
CA SER A 328 -7.94 -9.22 10.16
C SER A 328 -6.46 -8.89 9.98
N LEU A 329 -6.08 -8.11 8.95
CA LEU A 329 -4.73 -7.63 8.74
C LEU A 329 -4.26 -6.75 9.91
N THR A 330 -5.07 -5.76 10.30
CA THR A 330 -4.74 -4.84 11.40
C THR A 330 -4.55 -5.60 12.72
N LEU A 331 -5.46 -6.53 13.04
CA LEU A 331 -5.37 -7.35 14.24
C LEU A 331 -4.15 -8.26 14.24
N ALA A 332 -3.81 -8.88 13.10
CA ALA A 332 -2.63 -9.72 12.96
C ALA A 332 -1.34 -8.91 13.17
N LEU A 333 -1.25 -7.73 12.56
CA LEU A 333 -0.11 -6.81 12.75
C LEU A 333 -0.03 -6.31 14.20
N PHE A 334 -1.15 -5.94 14.81
CA PHE A 334 -1.17 -5.44 16.18
C PHE A 334 -0.78 -6.51 17.21
N ARG A 335 -1.21 -7.77 17.01
CA ARG A 335 -0.77 -8.91 17.84
C ARG A 335 0.75 -9.08 17.74
N ARG A 336 1.33 -9.01 16.53
CA ARG A 336 2.78 -9.05 16.34
C ARG A 336 3.49 -7.87 17.01
N PHE A 337 2.95 -6.67 16.91
CA PHE A 337 3.52 -5.50 17.59
C PHE A 337 3.63 -5.70 19.11
N ARG A 338 2.64 -6.35 19.73
CA ARG A 338 2.62 -6.68 21.17
C ARG A 338 3.53 -7.85 21.54
N GLY A 339 4.13 -8.54 20.60
CA GLY A 339 5.03 -9.67 20.87
C GLY A 339 4.34 -11.02 21.05
N GLY A 340 3.05 -11.13 20.66
CA GLY A 340 2.29 -12.37 20.68
C GLY A 340 2.11 -12.93 19.28
N ASP A 341 2.89 -13.95 18.86
CA ASP A 341 2.57 -14.77 17.70
C ASP A 341 2.09 -16.16 18.20
N PRO A 342 0.78 -16.47 18.06
CA PRO A 342 0.26 -17.78 18.46
C PRO A 342 0.71 -18.92 17.55
N SER A 343 1.30 -18.65 16.37
CA SER A 343 1.74 -19.67 15.41
C SER A 343 3.07 -20.31 15.76
N THR A 344 3.83 -19.75 16.71
CA THR A 344 5.03 -20.37 17.24
C THR A 344 4.69 -21.11 18.53
N GLY A 345 4.27 -22.37 18.45
CA GLY A 345 3.87 -23.22 19.59
C GLY A 345 4.92 -23.45 20.70
N SER A 346 5.90 -22.57 20.83
CA SER A 346 6.82 -22.47 21.95
C SER A 346 6.45 -21.30 22.83
N GLY A 347 6.01 -21.56 24.06
CA GLY A 347 5.65 -20.58 25.10
C GLY A 347 6.79 -19.67 25.57
N SER A 348 7.77 -19.37 24.75
CA SER A 348 8.76 -18.34 24.97
C SER A 348 8.32 -17.08 24.24
N SER A 349 7.78 -16.09 24.97
CA SER A 349 7.61 -14.72 24.51
C SER A 349 8.99 -14.14 24.17
N ARG A 350 9.52 -14.44 22.97
CA ARG A 350 10.65 -13.68 22.44
C ARG A 350 10.09 -12.29 22.13
N ALA A 351 10.51 -11.32 22.93
CA ALA A 351 10.25 -9.93 22.60
C ALA A 351 10.63 -9.71 21.14
N ALA A 352 9.66 -9.22 20.32
CA ALA A 352 9.89 -8.94 18.92
C ALA A 352 11.20 -8.18 18.76
N SER A 353 12.06 -8.61 17.83
CA SER A 353 13.33 -7.92 17.59
C SER A 353 13.03 -6.46 17.23
N ARG A 354 13.98 -5.55 17.41
CA ARG A 354 13.74 -4.15 17.05
C ARG A 354 13.47 -3.98 15.56
N ASP A 355 14.07 -4.83 14.74
CA ASP A 355 13.83 -4.83 13.28
C ASP A 355 12.42 -5.32 12.95
N ASP A 356 11.89 -6.33 13.69
CA ASP A 356 10.49 -6.76 13.55
C ASP A 356 9.52 -5.63 13.90
N ARG A 357 9.82 -4.83 14.92
CA ARG A 357 8.99 -3.67 15.28
C ARG A 357 8.98 -2.60 14.20
N VAL A 358 10.10 -2.37 13.50
CA VAL A 358 10.14 -1.45 12.34
C VAL A 358 9.19 -1.92 11.26
N LEU A 359 9.29 -3.19 10.85
CA LEU A 359 8.46 -3.75 9.79
C LEU A 359 6.97 -3.73 10.16
N VAL A 360 6.63 -4.16 11.38
CA VAL A 360 5.24 -4.16 11.85
C VAL A 360 4.67 -2.75 11.95
N THR A 361 5.46 -1.80 12.44
CA THR A 361 5.01 -0.40 12.56
C THR A 361 4.83 0.25 11.19
N ALA A 362 5.75 -0.01 10.24
CA ALA A 362 5.62 0.46 8.86
C ALA A 362 4.35 -0.09 8.21
N ALA A 363 4.05 -1.38 8.41
CA ALA A 363 2.84 -2.01 7.90
C ALA A 363 1.56 -1.42 8.52
N LEU A 364 1.49 -1.27 9.85
CA LEU A 364 0.36 -0.64 10.54
C LEU A 364 0.14 0.80 10.07
N ALA A 365 1.23 1.56 9.93
CA ALA A 365 1.19 2.93 9.43
C ALA A 365 0.70 2.97 7.97
N SER A 366 1.12 2.03 7.12
CA SER A 366 0.64 1.92 5.74
C SER A 366 -0.86 1.61 5.66
N VAL A 367 -1.39 0.76 6.57
CA VAL A 367 -2.84 0.52 6.67
C VAL A 367 -3.56 1.81 7.08
N ALA A 368 -3.06 2.51 8.12
CA ALA A 368 -3.65 3.76 8.59
C ALA A 368 -3.60 4.87 7.51
N ALA A 369 -2.48 4.98 6.78
CA ALA A 369 -2.31 5.89 5.66
C ALA A 369 -3.31 5.60 4.53
N MET A 370 -3.42 4.34 4.12
CA MET A 370 -4.35 3.90 3.08
C MET A 370 -5.79 4.21 3.47
N LEU A 371 -6.18 3.96 4.72
CA LEU A 371 -7.54 4.25 5.21
C LEU A 371 -7.79 5.76 5.30
N GLY A 372 -6.84 6.53 5.85
CA GLY A 372 -6.98 7.99 5.97
C GLY A 372 -7.06 8.69 4.62
N ALA A 373 -6.18 8.35 3.69
CA ALA A 373 -6.21 8.86 2.32
C ALA A 373 -7.41 8.32 1.55
N GLY A 374 -7.79 7.06 1.78
CA GLY A 374 -8.87 6.34 1.10
C GLY A 374 -10.27 6.89 1.36
N LEU A 375 -10.45 7.78 2.34
CA LEU A 375 -11.68 8.54 2.52
C LEU A 375 -11.83 9.66 1.47
N PHE A 376 -10.74 10.05 0.81
CA PHE A 376 -10.67 11.17 -0.12
C PHE A 376 -10.07 10.81 -1.47
N GLU A 377 -9.66 9.56 -1.66
CA GLU A 377 -9.05 9.05 -2.89
C GLU A 377 -9.31 7.55 -3.03
N TYR A 378 -9.37 7.05 -4.27
CA TYR A 378 -9.49 5.60 -4.54
C TYR A 378 -8.10 4.97 -4.70
N ASN A 379 -7.25 5.11 -3.68
CA ASN A 379 -5.88 4.61 -3.69
C ASN A 379 -5.78 3.06 -3.72
N PHE A 380 -6.77 2.33 -3.18
CA PHE A 380 -6.81 0.86 -3.23
C PHE A 380 -7.02 0.31 -4.65
N GLY A 381 -7.50 1.13 -5.59
CA GLY A 381 -7.63 0.81 -7.01
C GLY A 381 -6.42 1.19 -7.86
N ASP A 382 -5.46 1.95 -7.31
CA ASP A 382 -4.23 2.30 -8.01
C ASP A 382 -3.23 1.15 -7.92
N SER A 383 -2.77 0.66 -9.08
CA SER A 383 -1.95 -0.56 -9.15
C SER A 383 -0.61 -0.43 -8.45
N GLU A 384 0.07 0.70 -8.62
CA GLU A 384 1.40 0.95 -8.06
C GLU A 384 1.32 1.15 -6.55
N PHE A 385 0.33 1.92 -6.10
CA PHE A 385 0.04 2.07 -4.69
C PHE A 385 -0.28 0.72 -4.04
N LEU A 386 -1.16 -0.06 -4.66
CA LEU A 386 -1.58 -1.38 -4.15
C LEU A 386 -0.39 -2.34 -4.07
N MET A 387 0.47 -2.39 -5.08
CA MET A 387 1.67 -3.24 -5.06
C MET A 387 2.60 -2.87 -3.89
N LEU A 388 2.93 -1.59 -3.73
CA LEU A 388 3.80 -1.15 -2.64
C LEU A 388 3.15 -1.39 -1.26
N PHE A 389 1.85 -1.14 -1.13
CA PHE A 389 1.07 -1.44 0.07
C PHE A 389 1.12 -2.92 0.41
N LEU A 390 0.83 -3.82 -0.56
CA LEU A 390 0.85 -5.27 -0.34
C LEU A 390 2.26 -5.77 0.05
N VAL A 391 3.32 -5.22 -0.55
CA VAL A 391 4.69 -5.50 -0.12
C VAL A 391 4.86 -5.13 1.34
N LEU A 392 4.60 -3.87 1.72
CA LEU A 392 4.83 -3.36 3.08
C LEU A 392 4.08 -4.15 4.15
N VAL A 393 2.80 -4.50 3.89
CA VAL A 393 2.01 -5.26 4.88
C VAL A 393 2.39 -6.73 4.96
N THR A 394 3.07 -7.28 3.94
CA THR A 394 3.54 -8.67 3.92
C THR A 394 4.90 -8.84 4.61
N LEU A 395 5.78 -7.83 4.54
CA LEU A 395 7.15 -7.91 5.09
C LEU A 395 7.22 -8.39 6.55
N PRO A 396 6.37 -7.96 7.51
CA PRO A 396 6.43 -8.44 8.89
C PRO A 396 6.23 -9.94 9.02
N PHE A 397 5.38 -10.49 8.17
CA PHE A 397 5.08 -11.93 8.16
C PHE A 397 6.22 -12.72 7.48
N ALA A 398 6.78 -12.18 6.40
CA ALA A 398 7.92 -12.78 5.71
C ALA A 398 9.18 -12.81 6.60
N ALA A 399 9.45 -11.74 7.33
CA ALA A 399 10.59 -11.63 8.24
C ALA A 399 10.59 -12.70 9.35
N ALA A 400 9.42 -13.14 9.79
CA ALA A 400 9.29 -14.16 10.81
C ALA A 400 9.59 -15.58 10.31
N ARG A 401 9.67 -15.79 8.99
CA ARG A 401 10.06 -17.08 8.43
C ARG A 401 11.57 -17.20 8.46
N THR A 402 12.07 -18.25 9.10
CA THR A 402 13.50 -18.59 9.08
C THR A 402 13.85 -19.32 7.77
N ASP A 403 15.09 -19.15 7.30
CA ASP A 403 15.57 -19.80 6.07
C ASP A 403 15.59 -21.35 6.16
N ASP A 404 15.48 -21.90 7.38
CA ASP A 404 15.65 -23.34 7.67
C ASP A 404 14.34 -24.12 7.92
N ALA A 405 13.16 -23.49 7.82
CA ALA A 405 11.91 -24.21 8.02
C ALA A 405 11.40 -24.79 6.69
N PRO A 406 11.45 -26.14 6.48
CA PRO A 406 10.65 -26.75 5.44
C PRO A 406 9.19 -26.40 5.67
N ALA A 407 8.43 -26.16 4.58
CA ALA A 407 7.00 -25.97 4.68
C ALA A 407 6.42 -27.15 5.47
N ALA A 408 5.92 -26.89 6.69
CA ALA A 408 5.19 -27.92 7.41
C ALA A 408 3.99 -28.28 6.57
N ALA A 409 3.98 -29.52 6.11
CA ALA A 409 2.81 -30.16 5.54
C ALA A 409 1.88 -30.41 6.72
N ASP A 410 1.07 -29.43 7.07
CA ASP A 410 -0.08 -29.63 7.94
C ASP A 410 -1.24 -30.09 7.04
N ALA A 411 -1.56 -31.38 7.23
CA ALA A 411 -2.70 -32.08 6.67
C ALA A 411 -4.05 -31.53 7.15
#